data_db7ffc0aca759c2f9f7757109170d3c4
#
_entry.id   db7ffc0aca759c2f9f7757109170d3c4
#
_cell.length_a   1.000
_cell.length_b   1.000
_cell.length_c   1.000
_cell.angle_alpha   90.00
_cell.angle_beta   90.00
_cell.angle_gamma   90.00
#
_symmetry.space_group_name_H-M   'P 1'
#
loop_
_entity.id
_entity.type
_entity.pdbx_description
1 polymer ?
#
loop_
_entity_poly.entity_id
_entity_poly.type
_entity_poly.pdbx_seq_one_letter_code
_entity_poly.pdbx_strand_id
1 'polypeptide(L)'
;MKKIFKRMLATALTATMAMGLVACGNGTGAGKTSNASKSGASAQTSTAKGDIKIGVSIWSSTDVLGSQCKLILDKAAEALGVQVQYVDQGHVSEKVTASVEQLAAAGCQGIIICNSSDTEMTSAIKTCNDNQVYLAQFFRVISQDKSADIYKQATDSPYYIGAVHEDEVANGETLVNILLNKGRRNIGLIGWEQGDATWLGRWEGYKNGVEKWNAANPSDQAKLSEPQYAGTSSEGGSKAAEALMSADPTLDALIPAGGGGDPLQGAIAAVERAGKVKDIDIVSTDFLPDLGERLENGSMAGESGGHYCDPLIAFMMVYNAIKGNYKDFEGKFEDVPFPYLYVSSADDYKAYEKYFVKQLPFTDKELVDMSNLDLAGLKEAAAKISIEDAAARSGS
;
A
#
# COMPACT_ATOMS: atom_id res chain seq x y z
N MET A 1 -29.68 16.10 -44.27
CA MET A 1 -31.15 16.13 -44.24
C MET A 1 -31.63 15.77 -42.84
N LYS A 2 -32.39 16.73 -42.22
CA LYS A 2 -33.40 16.61 -41.17
C LYS A 2 -33.00 15.84 -39.87
N LYS A 3 -32.67 16.48 -38.70
CA LYS A 3 -33.55 17.23 -37.75
C LYS A 3 -34.78 16.46 -37.33
N ILE A 4 -34.94 16.21 -36.04
CA ILE A 4 -36.13 16.28 -35.16
C ILE A 4 -35.65 15.81 -33.75
N PHE A 5 -35.50 16.60 -32.72
CA PHE A 5 -36.36 17.45 -31.88
C PHE A 5 -37.05 16.69 -30.71
N LYS A 6 -36.58 17.01 -29.48
CA LYS A 6 -37.29 17.45 -28.24
C LYS A 6 -38.29 16.49 -27.55
N ARG A 7 -38.19 16.30 -26.23
CA ARG A 7 -38.67 17.11 -25.09
C ARG A 7 -38.51 16.37 -23.76
N MET A 8 -37.88 16.98 -22.81
CA MET A 8 -38.30 17.37 -21.46
C MET A 8 -39.49 16.61 -20.83
N LEU A 9 -39.26 16.07 -19.61
CA LEU A 9 -40.19 16.23 -18.51
C LEU A 9 -39.44 16.28 -17.18
N ALA A 10 -39.51 17.42 -16.49
CA ALA A 10 -39.15 17.64 -15.12
C ALA A 10 -40.34 17.22 -14.25
N THR A 11 -40.05 16.51 -13.13
CA THR A 11 -41.03 16.37 -12.04
C THR A 11 -40.34 16.63 -10.74
N ALA A 12 -40.67 17.77 -10.17
CA ALA A 12 -40.39 18.14 -8.78
C ALA A 12 -41.33 17.36 -7.84
N LEU A 13 -40.80 16.83 -6.75
CA LEU A 13 -41.66 16.43 -5.61
C LEU A 13 -41.06 17.02 -4.35
N THR A 14 -41.76 18.03 -3.85
CA THR A 14 -41.73 18.60 -2.49
C THR A 14 -42.53 17.73 -1.55
N ALA A 15 -42.01 17.42 -0.38
CA ALA A 15 -42.82 17.10 0.82
C ALA A 15 -41.97 17.17 2.07
N THR A 16 -42.20 18.14 2.83
CA THR A 16 -42.92 18.30 4.12
C THR A 16 -42.14 17.84 5.33
N MET A 17 -41.69 18.84 6.10
CA MET A 17 -41.29 18.77 7.48
C MET A 17 -42.53 18.46 8.37
N ALA A 18 -42.33 17.59 9.34
CA ALA A 18 -43.23 17.51 10.53
C ALA A 18 -42.37 17.70 11.76
N MET A 19 -42.52 18.88 12.37
CA MET A 19 -42.07 19.19 13.74
C MET A 19 -43.04 18.52 14.72
N GLY A 20 -42.46 17.83 15.72
CA GLY A 20 -43.16 17.38 16.90
C GLY A 20 -42.47 17.93 18.15
N LEU A 21 -42.93 19.07 18.62
CA LEU A 21 -42.67 19.61 19.95
C LEU A 21 -43.62 18.95 20.96
N VAL A 22 -43.08 18.39 22.04
CA VAL A 22 -43.83 18.22 23.29
C VAL A 22 -42.98 18.72 24.44
N ALA A 23 -43.66 19.55 25.25
CA ALA A 23 -43.11 20.40 26.29
C ALA A 23 -43.16 19.79 27.70
N CYS A 24 -42.27 20.26 28.52
CA CYS A 24 -42.34 20.59 29.97
C CYS A 24 -43.05 19.67 30.95
N GLY A 25 -42.30 19.24 31.96
CA GLY A 25 -42.82 18.90 33.29
C GLY A 25 -41.78 19.23 34.36
N ASN A 26 -42.06 20.23 35.14
CA ASN A 26 -41.30 20.81 36.25
C ASN A 26 -41.48 19.98 37.51
N GLY A 27 -40.44 19.73 38.31
CA GLY A 27 -40.53 19.07 39.61
C GLY A 27 -39.27 19.31 40.45
N THR A 28 -39.38 20.26 41.35
CA THR A 28 -38.43 20.64 42.39
C THR A 28 -38.31 19.62 43.51
N GLY A 29 -37.08 19.38 44.03
CA GLY A 29 -36.83 18.62 45.23
C GLY A 29 -35.37 18.58 45.64
N ALA A 30 -35.06 19.26 46.73
CA ALA A 30 -33.73 19.52 47.29
C ALA A 30 -33.13 18.35 48.09
N GLY A 31 -31.82 18.25 48.04
CA GLY A 31 -30.99 17.98 49.23
C GLY A 31 -30.48 16.56 49.46
N LYS A 32 -29.24 16.24 49.32
CA LYS A 32 -28.18 16.09 50.36
C LYS A 32 -26.91 15.44 49.81
N THR A 33 -25.82 16.08 50.14
CA THR A 33 -24.45 15.62 50.05
C THR A 33 -24.21 14.26 50.73
N SER A 34 -23.44 13.38 50.09
CA SER A 34 -22.50 12.48 50.77
C SER A 34 -21.41 11.98 49.83
N ASN A 35 -20.25 11.93 50.39
CA ASN A 35 -18.89 11.75 49.97
C ASN A 35 -18.57 10.60 48.99
N ALA A 36 -17.49 10.90 48.26
CA ALA A 36 -16.70 10.09 47.35
C ALA A 36 -16.18 8.78 47.95
N SER A 37 -16.15 7.79 47.11
CA SER A 37 -15.13 6.77 47.13
C SER A 37 -14.68 6.49 45.68
N LYS A 38 -13.43 6.88 45.39
CA LYS A 38 -12.73 6.45 44.18
C LYS A 38 -12.52 4.93 44.27
N SER A 39 -13.17 4.18 43.43
CA SER A 39 -12.75 2.85 43.04
C SER A 39 -12.52 2.89 41.53
N GLY A 40 -11.26 2.79 41.13
CA GLY A 40 -10.87 2.59 39.76
C GLY A 40 -11.45 1.27 39.25
N ALA A 41 -12.46 1.36 38.43
CA ALA A 41 -12.90 0.26 37.60
C ALA A 41 -12.21 0.42 36.24
N SER A 42 -11.19 -0.39 36.02
CA SER A 42 -10.74 -0.68 34.67
C SER A 42 -11.93 -1.30 33.94
N ALA A 43 -12.56 -0.53 33.08
CA ALA A 43 -13.59 -1.05 32.18
C ALA A 43 -12.90 -1.90 31.11
N GLN A 44 -12.80 -3.20 31.36
CA GLN A 44 -12.68 -4.19 30.31
C GLN A 44 -14.02 -4.19 29.57
N THR A 45 -14.11 -3.39 28.52
CA THR A 45 -15.19 -3.48 27.53
C THR A 45 -14.90 -4.73 26.70
N SER A 46 -15.60 -5.82 27.00
CA SER A 46 -15.73 -6.95 26.06
C SER A 46 -16.55 -6.43 24.87
N THR A 47 -15.89 -6.07 23.78
CA THR A 47 -16.57 -5.69 22.54
C THR A 47 -17.31 -6.89 21.96
N ALA A 48 -18.59 -6.74 21.70
CA ALA A 48 -19.39 -7.72 20.99
C ALA A 48 -18.90 -7.84 19.53
N LYS A 49 -19.11 -9.00 18.92
CA LYS A 49 -18.74 -9.27 17.52
C LYS A 49 -19.43 -8.25 16.60
N GLY A 50 -18.68 -7.40 15.89
CA GLY A 50 -19.21 -6.34 15.03
C GLY A 50 -19.07 -4.90 15.56
N ASP A 51 -18.57 -4.70 16.79
CA ASP A 51 -18.42 -3.37 17.39
C ASP A 51 -17.07 -2.69 17.02
N ILE A 52 -16.12 -3.41 16.43
CA ILE A 52 -14.84 -2.85 15.98
C ILE A 52 -14.99 -2.29 14.57
N LYS A 53 -14.60 -1.03 14.42
CA LYS A 53 -14.54 -0.34 13.13
C LYS A 53 -13.13 0.17 12.86
N ILE A 54 -12.58 -0.22 11.71
CA ILE A 54 -11.25 0.19 11.26
C ILE A 54 -11.37 1.03 9.99
N GLY A 55 -10.70 2.17 9.96
CA GLY A 55 -10.60 3.05 8.81
C GLY A 55 -9.39 2.70 7.94
N VAL A 56 -9.54 2.86 6.63
CA VAL A 56 -8.47 2.70 5.65
C VAL A 56 -8.37 3.96 4.82
N SER A 57 -7.27 4.71 4.98
CA SER A 57 -6.93 5.84 4.14
C SER A 57 -5.96 5.37 3.05
N ILE A 58 -6.43 5.29 1.82
CA ILE A 58 -5.72 4.71 0.68
C ILE A 58 -5.77 5.65 -0.51
N TRP A 59 -4.78 5.61 -1.39
CA TRP A 59 -4.78 6.47 -2.60
C TRP A 59 -5.96 6.16 -3.52
N SER A 60 -6.24 4.88 -3.74
CA SER A 60 -7.37 4.38 -4.52
C SER A 60 -7.73 2.97 -4.04
N SER A 61 -9.01 2.70 -3.87
CA SER A 61 -9.52 1.35 -3.57
C SER A 61 -9.98 0.60 -4.83
N THR A 62 -9.76 1.20 -6.03
CA THR A 62 -10.30 0.70 -7.30
C THR A 62 -9.26 0.48 -8.40
N ASP A 63 -8.05 0.99 -8.28
CA ASP A 63 -6.96 0.64 -9.19
C ASP A 63 -6.46 -0.80 -8.96
N VAL A 64 -5.49 -1.27 -9.73
CA VAL A 64 -5.03 -2.67 -9.68
C VAL A 64 -4.54 -3.05 -8.29
N LEU A 65 -3.57 -2.31 -7.73
CA LEU A 65 -2.99 -2.61 -6.42
C LEU A 65 -3.99 -2.34 -5.29
N GLY A 66 -4.66 -1.21 -5.30
CA GLY A 66 -5.62 -0.83 -4.27
C GLY A 66 -6.83 -1.75 -4.19
N SER A 67 -7.32 -2.28 -5.33
CA SER A 67 -8.39 -3.28 -5.33
C SER A 67 -7.93 -4.62 -4.72
N GLN A 68 -6.67 -5.01 -4.92
CA GLN A 68 -6.09 -6.19 -4.27
C GLN A 68 -5.92 -5.97 -2.76
N CYS A 69 -5.45 -4.79 -2.34
CA CYS A 69 -5.40 -4.40 -0.92
C CYS A 69 -6.79 -4.45 -0.28
N LYS A 70 -7.78 -3.87 -0.97
CA LYS A 70 -9.17 -3.92 -0.49
C LYS A 70 -9.68 -5.35 -0.34
N LEU A 71 -9.41 -6.21 -1.31
CA LEU A 71 -9.87 -7.61 -1.29
C LEU A 71 -9.33 -8.37 -0.07
N ILE A 72 -8.04 -8.25 0.23
CA ILE A 72 -7.44 -8.95 1.40
C ILE A 72 -7.92 -8.37 2.72
N LEU A 73 -8.12 -7.05 2.80
CA LEU A 73 -8.65 -6.38 3.98
C LEU A 73 -10.13 -6.72 4.24
N ASP A 74 -10.95 -6.75 3.20
CA ASP A 74 -12.37 -7.16 3.31
C ASP A 74 -12.47 -8.62 3.78
N LYS A 75 -11.57 -9.49 3.29
CA LYS A 75 -11.50 -10.89 3.72
C LYS A 75 -11.12 -11.02 5.20
N ALA A 76 -10.12 -10.25 5.66
CA ALA A 76 -9.75 -10.21 7.07
C ALA A 76 -10.88 -9.66 7.94
N ALA A 77 -11.54 -8.60 7.49
CA ALA A 77 -12.68 -8.01 8.18
C ALA A 77 -13.86 -8.99 8.33
N GLU A 78 -14.17 -9.75 7.27
CA GLU A 78 -15.18 -10.80 7.32
C GLU A 78 -14.82 -11.89 8.34
N ALA A 79 -13.58 -12.41 8.28
CA ALA A 79 -13.11 -13.46 9.18
C ALA A 79 -13.13 -13.03 10.66
N LEU A 80 -12.85 -11.75 10.94
CA LEU A 80 -12.80 -11.20 12.30
C LEU A 80 -14.10 -10.53 12.77
N GLY A 81 -15.08 -10.34 11.89
CA GLY A 81 -16.32 -9.64 12.18
C GLY A 81 -16.10 -8.16 12.44
N VAL A 82 -15.22 -7.50 11.69
CA VAL A 82 -14.87 -6.08 11.79
C VAL A 82 -15.58 -5.29 10.71
N GLN A 83 -15.95 -4.04 10.99
CA GLN A 83 -16.42 -3.09 9.97
C GLN A 83 -15.23 -2.33 9.40
N VAL A 84 -15.13 -2.22 8.07
CA VAL A 84 -14.10 -1.43 7.41
C VAL A 84 -14.71 -0.25 6.68
N GLN A 85 -14.10 0.93 6.82
CA GLN A 85 -14.46 2.13 6.09
C GLN A 85 -13.27 2.65 5.29
N TYR A 86 -13.41 2.72 3.97
CA TYR A 86 -12.38 3.23 3.05
C TYR A 86 -12.59 4.71 2.76
N VAL A 87 -11.47 5.44 2.61
CA VAL A 87 -11.44 6.81 2.08
C VAL A 87 -10.34 6.88 1.03
N ASP A 88 -10.73 7.11 -0.23
CA ASP A 88 -9.81 7.28 -1.35
C ASP A 88 -9.31 8.73 -1.38
N GLN A 89 -8.03 8.94 -1.16
CA GLN A 89 -7.42 10.28 -1.01
C GLN A 89 -6.58 10.72 -2.22
N GLY A 90 -6.29 9.81 -3.16
CA GLY A 90 -5.67 10.12 -4.46
C GLY A 90 -4.26 10.70 -4.38
N HIS A 91 -3.49 10.41 -3.31
CA HIS A 91 -2.19 11.03 -3.03
C HIS A 91 -2.21 12.56 -3.00
N VAL A 92 -3.37 13.16 -2.69
CA VAL A 92 -3.50 14.61 -2.50
C VAL A 92 -3.37 14.93 -1.02
N SER A 93 -2.34 15.68 -0.64
CA SER A 93 -1.92 15.89 0.76
C SER A 93 -3.05 16.39 1.67
N GLU A 94 -3.85 17.35 1.20
CA GLU A 94 -5.02 17.85 1.94
C GLU A 94 -6.08 16.77 2.15
N LYS A 95 -6.27 15.88 1.16
CA LYS A 95 -7.21 14.77 1.27
C LYS A 95 -6.68 13.66 2.17
N VAL A 96 -5.36 13.42 2.17
CA VAL A 96 -4.72 12.46 3.09
C VAL A 96 -4.99 12.90 4.53
N THR A 97 -4.72 14.16 4.87
CA THR A 97 -5.00 14.71 6.19
C THR A 97 -6.49 14.64 6.54
N ALA A 98 -7.37 15.09 5.65
CA ALA A 98 -8.81 15.11 5.86
C ALA A 98 -9.39 13.69 6.01
N SER A 99 -8.80 12.68 5.37
CA SER A 99 -9.27 11.28 5.47
C SER A 99 -9.17 10.74 6.90
N VAL A 100 -8.08 11.05 7.61
CA VAL A 100 -7.89 10.62 9.00
C VAL A 100 -8.92 11.28 9.92
N GLU A 101 -9.16 12.59 9.76
CA GLU A 101 -10.20 13.32 10.51
C GLU A 101 -11.59 12.73 10.24
N GLN A 102 -11.91 12.44 8.97
CA GLN A 102 -13.18 11.83 8.56
C GLN A 102 -13.35 10.44 9.19
N LEU A 103 -12.34 9.60 9.17
CA LEU A 103 -12.39 8.24 9.72
C LEU A 103 -12.51 8.26 11.25
N ALA A 104 -11.77 9.14 11.93
CA ALA A 104 -11.90 9.32 13.37
C ALA A 104 -13.30 9.82 13.75
N ALA A 105 -13.83 10.83 13.05
CA ALA A 105 -15.19 11.34 13.27
C ALA A 105 -16.28 10.31 12.94
N ALA A 106 -16.02 9.35 12.05
CA ALA A 106 -16.91 8.25 11.74
C ALA A 106 -16.91 7.13 12.80
N GLY A 107 -16.14 7.29 13.89
CA GLY A 107 -16.06 6.35 15.01
C GLY A 107 -15.17 5.14 14.75
N CYS A 108 -14.21 5.24 13.84
CA CYS A 108 -13.16 4.23 13.69
C CYS A 108 -12.29 4.21 14.96
N GLN A 109 -12.05 3.03 15.50
CA GLN A 109 -11.21 2.83 16.69
C GLN A 109 -9.74 2.63 16.32
N GLY A 110 -9.49 2.36 15.06
CA GLY A 110 -8.18 2.29 14.45
C GLY A 110 -8.21 2.71 13.00
N ILE A 111 -7.08 3.20 12.51
CA ILE A 111 -6.90 3.67 11.13
C ILE A 111 -5.58 3.10 10.60
N ILE A 112 -5.60 2.58 9.37
CA ILE A 112 -4.39 2.33 8.61
C ILE A 112 -4.30 3.34 7.46
N ILE A 113 -3.09 3.83 7.18
CA ILE A 113 -2.88 4.92 6.24
C ILE A 113 -1.69 4.66 5.31
N CYS A 114 -1.90 4.91 4.00
CA CYS A 114 -0.82 5.10 3.03
C CYS A 114 -0.71 6.61 2.74
N ASN A 115 0.20 7.28 3.42
CA ASN A 115 0.47 8.71 3.22
C ASN A 115 1.33 8.96 1.97
N SER A 116 1.33 10.18 1.47
CA SER A 116 2.16 10.58 0.32
C SER A 116 3.49 11.19 0.76
N SER A 117 3.52 11.82 1.95
CA SER A 117 4.71 12.42 2.53
C SER A 117 4.70 12.33 4.06
N ASP A 118 5.88 12.37 4.68
CA ASP A 118 5.99 12.32 6.15
C ASP A 118 5.28 13.50 6.83
N THR A 119 5.20 14.66 6.18
CA THR A 119 4.57 15.88 6.76
C THR A 119 3.09 15.68 7.09
N GLU A 120 2.39 14.84 6.35
CA GLU A 120 0.98 14.50 6.59
C GLU A 120 0.79 13.74 7.91
N MET A 121 1.81 12.97 8.31
CA MET A 121 1.78 12.18 9.52
C MET A 121 1.73 13.03 10.78
N THR A 122 2.23 14.27 10.75
CA THR A 122 2.10 15.22 11.86
C THR A 122 0.63 15.41 12.27
N SER A 123 -0.24 15.68 11.30
CA SER A 123 -1.67 15.88 11.54
C SER A 123 -2.37 14.54 11.83
N ALA A 124 -1.99 13.47 11.13
CA ALA A 124 -2.58 12.15 11.32
C ALA A 124 -2.36 11.63 12.75
N ILE A 125 -1.12 11.69 13.24
CA ILE A 125 -0.76 11.27 14.60
C ILE A 125 -1.48 12.14 15.63
N LYS A 126 -1.50 13.47 15.41
CA LYS A 126 -2.22 14.37 16.32
C LYS A 126 -3.71 14.06 16.38
N THR A 127 -4.38 13.90 15.25
CA THR A 127 -5.79 13.58 15.16
C THR A 127 -6.09 12.26 15.88
N CYS A 128 -5.26 11.24 15.67
CA CYS A 128 -5.43 9.94 16.31
C CYS A 128 -5.19 10.02 17.83
N ASN A 129 -4.20 10.76 18.29
CA ASN A 129 -3.95 10.99 19.72
C ASN A 129 -5.13 11.70 20.40
N ASP A 130 -5.65 12.78 19.79
CA ASP A 130 -6.75 13.57 20.33
C ASP A 130 -8.05 12.75 20.42
N ASN A 131 -8.26 11.78 19.53
CA ASN A 131 -9.45 10.94 19.48
C ASN A 131 -9.25 9.53 20.07
N GLN A 132 -8.06 9.20 20.58
CA GLN A 132 -7.72 7.89 21.12
C GLN A 132 -7.92 6.75 20.09
N VAL A 133 -7.51 6.99 18.86
CA VAL A 133 -7.60 6.08 17.72
C VAL A 133 -6.23 5.48 17.42
N TYR A 134 -6.11 4.17 17.34
CA TYR A 134 -4.86 3.53 16.93
C TYR A 134 -4.55 3.81 15.46
N LEU A 135 -3.27 4.05 15.15
CA LEU A 135 -2.81 4.39 13.81
C LEU A 135 -1.61 3.54 13.42
N ALA A 136 -1.64 2.96 12.22
CA ALA A 136 -0.48 2.32 11.61
C ALA A 136 -0.34 2.76 10.13
N GLN A 137 0.89 2.84 9.64
CA GLN A 137 1.16 3.07 8.21
C GLN A 137 1.27 1.74 7.46
N PHE A 138 0.96 1.77 6.17
CA PHE A 138 1.25 0.70 5.22
C PHE A 138 1.88 1.27 3.95
N PHE A 139 2.77 0.50 3.31
CA PHE A 139 3.64 0.89 2.18
C PHE A 139 4.55 2.08 2.46
N ARG A 140 4.57 2.61 3.65
CA ARG A 140 5.34 3.81 4.01
C ARG A 140 5.85 3.69 5.44
N VAL A 141 6.97 4.35 5.68
CA VAL A 141 7.55 4.54 7.01
C VAL A 141 8.06 5.96 7.17
N ILE A 142 7.93 6.54 8.35
CA ILE A 142 8.49 7.87 8.65
C ILE A 142 10.00 7.76 8.69
N SER A 143 10.68 8.51 7.84
CA SER A 143 12.14 8.52 7.80
C SER A 143 12.74 9.21 9.03
N GLN A 144 13.46 8.47 9.84
CA GLN A 144 14.15 9.03 11.01
C GLN A 144 15.17 10.10 10.61
N ASP A 145 15.89 9.90 9.51
CA ASP A 145 16.96 10.81 9.08
C ASP A 145 16.42 12.08 8.42
N LYS A 146 15.32 11.97 7.65
CA LYS A 146 14.76 13.09 6.87
C LYS A 146 13.68 13.85 7.64
N SER A 147 12.99 13.19 8.59
CA SER A 147 11.80 13.68 9.29
C SER A 147 11.89 13.43 10.79
N ALA A 148 13.05 13.74 11.40
CA ALA A 148 13.37 13.42 12.80
C ALA A 148 12.31 13.89 13.81
N ASP A 149 11.74 15.09 13.62
CA ASP A 149 10.73 15.63 14.53
C ASP A 149 9.41 14.86 14.43
N ILE A 150 9.02 14.44 13.22
CA ILE A 150 7.82 13.64 12.97
C ILE A 150 8.02 12.22 13.47
N TYR A 151 9.21 11.65 13.25
CA TYR A 151 9.60 10.35 13.80
C TYR A 151 9.51 10.37 15.32
N LYS A 152 10.02 11.44 15.97
CA LYS A 152 9.90 11.60 17.41
C LYS A 152 8.43 11.69 17.85
N GLN A 153 7.60 12.47 17.14
CA GLN A 153 6.17 12.53 17.43
C GLN A 153 5.49 11.15 17.33
N ALA A 154 5.88 10.34 16.34
CA ALA A 154 5.38 8.98 16.18
C ALA A 154 5.80 8.08 17.34
N THR A 155 7.08 8.10 17.73
CA THR A 155 7.60 7.27 18.83
C THR A 155 7.08 7.69 20.21
N ASP A 156 6.71 8.96 20.39
CA ASP A 156 6.11 9.48 21.63
C ASP A 156 4.60 9.23 21.69
N SER A 157 3.96 8.84 20.58
CA SER A 157 2.52 8.66 20.52
C SER A 157 2.07 7.35 21.19
N PRO A 158 1.07 7.39 22.09
CA PRO A 158 0.50 6.17 22.67
C PRO A 158 -0.45 5.43 21.69
N TYR A 159 -0.77 6.03 20.55
CA TYR A 159 -1.71 5.47 19.57
C TYR A 159 -1.06 5.16 18.21
N TYR A 160 0.15 5.64 17.92
CA TYR A 160 0.84 5.25 16.71
C TYR A 160 1.61 3.95 16.93
N ILE A 161 1.16 2.86 16.29
CA ILE A 161 1.68 1.50 16.54
C ILE A 161 2.95 1.24 15.74
N GLY A 162 3.01 1.75 14.50
CA GLY A 162 4.15 1.53 13.64
C GLY A 162 3.83 1.60 12.16
N ALA A 163 4.72 1.01 11.38
CA ALA A 163 4.66 0.99 9.93
C ALA A 163 4.96 -0.40 9.37
N VAL A 164 4.29 -0.75 8.30
CA VAL A 164 4.62 -1.90 7.45
C VAL A 164 5.06 -1.34 6.10
N HIS A 165 6.22 -1.75 5.61
CA HIS A 165 6.78 -1.19 4.38
C HIS A 165 7.79 -2.13 3.73
N GLU A 166 8.02 -1.93 2.45
CA GLU A 166 9.00 -2.66 1.67
C GLU A 166 10.38 -1.98 1.70
N ASP A 167 11.43 -2.79 1.47
CA ASP A 167 12.79 -2.28 1.21
C ASP A 167 12.94 -1.97 -0.30
N GLU A 168 12.72 -0.71 -0.65
CA GLU A 168 12.78 -0.25 -2.03
C GLU A 168 14.20 -0.29 -2.62
N VAL A 169 15.22 -0.17 -1.77
CA VAL A 169 16.62 -0.29 -2.20
C VAL A 169 16.91 -1.75 -2.55
N ALA A 170 16.56 -2.69 -1.69
CA ALA A 170 16.72 -4.12 -1.97
C ALA A 170 15.89 -4.57 -3.18
N ASN A 171 14.68 -4.03 -3.35
CA ASN A 171 13.85 -4.27 -4.52
C ASN A 171 14.54 -3.82 -5.81
N GLY A 172 15.03 -2.58 -5.83
CA GLY A 172 15.77 -2.05 -6.98
C GLY A 172 17.02 -2.89 -7.32
N GLU A 173 17.79 -3.28 -6.31
CA GLU A 173 18.95 -4.14 -6.50
C GLU A 173 18.57 -5.51 -7.11
N THR A 174 17.48 -6.11 -6.66
CA THR A 174 16.99 -7.40 -7.18
C THR A 174 16.52 -7.27 -8.63
N LEU A 175 15.73 -6.24 -8.95
CA LEU A 175 15.24 -6.01 -10.32
C LEU A 175 16.36 -5.79 -11.32
N VAL A 176 17.36 -4.96 -11.00
CA VAL A 176 18.48 -4.75 -11.90
C VAL A 176 19.32 -6.01 -12.06
N ASN A 177 19.47 -6.82 -11.02
CA ASN A 177 20.17 -8.10 -11.09
C ASN A 177 19.49 -9.11 -12.02
N ILE A 178 18.17 -9.10 -12.15
CA ILE A 178 17.46 -9.91 -13.16
C ILE A 178 17.99 -9.56 -14.56
N LEU A 179 18.10 -8.29 -14.89
CA LEU A 179 18.62 -7.83 -16.19
C LEU A 179 20.09 -8.16 -16.39
N LEU A 180 20.94 -7.90 -15.37
CA LEU A 180 22.37 -8.17 -15.42
C LEU A 180 22.67 -9.65 -15.64
N ASN A 181 21.93 -10.54 -14.97
CA ASN A 181 22.05 -11.99 -15.12
C ASN A 181 21.57 -12.49 -16.51
N LYS A 182 20.67 -11.74 -17.17
CA LYS A 182 20.27 -11.98 -18.57
C LYS A 182 21.26 -11.44 -19.59
N GLY A 183 22.36 -10.81 -19.17
CA GLY A 183 23.39 -10.24 -20.04
C GLY A 183 23.10 -8.82 -20.50
N ARG A 184 22.15 -8.11 -19.87
CA ARG A 184 21.84 -6.71 -20.21
C ARG A 184 22.83 -5.77 -19.55
N ARG A 185 23.28 -4.72 -20.27
CA ARG A 185 24.37 -3.83 -19.82
C ARG A 185 24.05 -2.35 -19.99
N ASN A 186 23.13 -1.99 -20.88
CA ASN A 186 22.75 -0.60 -21.16
C ASN A 186 21.29 -0.38 -20.76
N ILE A 187 21.07 0.05 -19.52
CA ILE A 187 19.77 0.04 -18.87
C ILE A 187 19.21 1.46 -18.81
N GLY A 188 18.05 1.68 -19.42
CA GLY A 188 17.28 2.93 -19.37
C GLY A 188 16.33 2.98 -18.21
N LEU A 189 16.24 4.14 -17.54
CA LEU A 189 15.40 4.37 -16.37
C LEU A 189 14.23 5.30 -16.69
N ILE A 190 13.02 4.91 -16.28
CA ILE A 190 11.80 5.73 -16.41
C ILE A 190 11.14 5.85 -15.05
N GLY A 191 11.20 7.04 -14.44
CA GLY A 191 10.61 7.36 -13.14
C GLY A 191 9.21 7.95 -13.26
N TRP A 192 8.50 8.08 -12.12
CA TRP A 192 7.25 8.81 -12.02
C TRP A 192 7.49 10.31 -12.01
N GLU A 193 7.70 10.88 -10.83
CA GLU A 193 7.97 12.29 -10.60
C GLU A 193 9.35 12.46 -9.99
N GLN A 194 9.99 13.59 -10.30
CA GLN A 194 11.27 13.89 -9.69
C GLN A 194 11.11 14.13 -8.18
N GLY A 195 11.86 13.36 -7.38
CA GLY A 195 11.82 13.47 -5.92
C GLY A 195 10.85 12.52 -5.23
N ASP A 196 10.12 11.67 -5.96
CA ASP A 196 9.32 10.61 -5.38
C ASP A 196 10.19 9.68 -4.52
N ALA A 197 9.81 9.46 -3.25
CA ALA A 197 10.64 8.76 -2.29
C ALA A 197 10.80 7.28 -2.62
N THR A 198 9.73 6.62 -3.11
CA THR A 198 9.74 5.21 -3.54
C THR A 198 10.65 5.02 -4.74
N TRP A 199 10.50 5.90 -5.75
CA TRP A 199 11.37 5.90 -6.91
C TRP A 199 12.85 6.11 -6.55
N LEU A 200 13.13 7.06 -5.67
CA LEU A 200 14.51 7.34 -5.23
C LEU A 200 15.14 6.13 -4.53
N GLY A 201 14.39 5.41 -3.72
CA GLY A 201 14.84 4.17 -3.08
C GLY A 201 15.17 3.09 -4.12
N ARG A 202 14.26 2.82 -5.07
CA ARG A 202 14.49 1.86 -6.17
C ARG A 202 15.69 2.26 -7.02
N TRP A 203 15.81 3.53 -7.38
CA TRP A 203 16.95 4.03 -8.17
C TRP A 203 18.29 3.86 -7.43
N GLU A 204 18.32 4.08 -6.11
CA GLU A 204 19.50 3.77 -5.31
C GLU A 204 19.83 2.28 -5.40
N GLY A 205 18.86 1.39 -5.30
CA GLY A 205 19.03 -0.04 -5.49
C GLY A 205 19.59 -0.41 -6.87
N TYR A 206 19.09 0.20 -7.95
CA TYR A 206 19.62 -0.02 -9.29
C TYR A 206 21.11 0.37 -9.39
N LYS A 207 21.49 1.51 -8.80
CA LYS A 207 22.89 1.95 -8.75
C LYS A 207 23.75 0.96 -7.98
N ASN A 208 23.31 0.55 -6.79
CA ASN A 208 24.03 -0.40 -5.96
C ASN A 208 24.24 -1.74 -6.66
N GLY A 209 23.23 -2.26 -7.36
CA GLY A 209 23.32 -3.49 -8.12
C GLY A 209 24.32 -3.38 -9.27
N VAL A 210 24.29 -2.29 -10.04
CA VAL A 210 25.25 -2.05 -11.14
C VAL A 210 26.67 -1.84 -10.60
N GLU A 211 26.86 -1.11 -9.51
CA GLU A 211 28.18 -0.93 -8.90
C GLU A 211 28.78 -2.25 -8.41
N LYS A 212 27.99 -3.09 -7.73
CA LYS A 212 28.42 -4.43 -7.31
C LYS A 212 28.78 -5.32 -8.50
N TRP A 213 27.94 -5.30 -9.54
CA TRP A 213 28.22 -6.03 -10.78
C TRP A 213 29.54 -5.59 -11.42
N ASN A 214 29.72 -4.29 -11.60
CA ASN A 214 30.90 -3.71 -12.23
C ASN A 214 32.19 -4.00 -11.44
N ALA A 215 32.14 -3.97 -10.13
CA ALA A 215 33.24 -4.33 -9.26
C ALA A 215 33.65 -5.81 -9.41
N ALA A 216 32.67 -6.70 -9.56
CA ALA A 216 32.89 -8.14 -9.75
C ALA A 216 33.26 -8.50 -11.19
N ASN A 217 32.89 -7.70 -12.19
CA ASN A 217 33.05 -7.97 -13.63
C ASN A 217 33.71 -6.81 -14.38
N PRO A 218 35.03 -6.49 -14.16
CA PRO A 218 35.69 -5.32 -14.74
C PRO A 218 35.71 -5.28 -16.27
N SER A 219 35.61 -6.44 -16.92
CA SER A 219 35.59 -6.57 -18.38
C SER A 219 34.20 -6.63 -19.01
N ASP A 220 33.13 -6.61 -18.18
CA ASP A 220 31.74 -6.76 -18.62
C ASP A 220 30.86 -5.78 -17.83
N GLN A 221 31.09 -4.48 -18.00
CA GLN A 221 30.47 -3.43 -17.22
C GLN A 221 29.10 -3.05 -17.76
N ALA A 222 28.19 -2.74 -16.81
CA ALA A 222 26.86 -2.20 -17.07
C ALA A 222 26.78 -0.71 -16.74
N LYS A 223 25.83 -0.02 -17.34
CA LYS A 223 25.53 1.39 -17.09
C LYS A 223 24.01 1.62 -16.98
N LEU A 224 23.64 2.62 -16.19
CA LEU A 224 22.30 3.17 -16.11
C LEU A 224 22.24 4.50 -16.87
N SER A 225 21.11 4.79 -17.50
CA SER A 225 20.82 6.16 -17.97
C SER A 225 20.45 7.07 -16.79
N GLU A 226 20.50 8.39 -17.00
CA GLU A 226 19.71 9.29 -16.16
C GLU A 226 18.21 8.98 -16.35
N PRO A 227 17.39 9.09 -15.27
CA PRO A 227 15.98 8.83 -15.37
C PRO A 227 15.25 9.80 -16.29
N GLN A 228 14.35 9.29 -17.13
CA GLN A 228 13.30 10.08 -17.76
C GLN A 228 12.06 10.02 -16.88
N TYR A 229 11.41 11.15 -16.62
CA TYR A 229 10.22 11.21 -15.78
C TYR A 229 8.94 11.22 -16.62
N ALA A 230 8.08 10.24 -16.39
CA ALA A 230 6.90 9.95 -17.21
C ALA A 230 5.59 10.41 -16.57
N GLY A 231 5.62 10.87 -15.31
CA GLY A 231 4.42 10.97 -14.49
C GLY A 231 3.77 9.60 -14.30
N THR A 232 2.47 9.57 -14.07
CA THR A 232 1.68 8.35 -13.86
C THR A 232 0.85 8.00 -15.11
N SER A 233 1.42 8.13 -16.31
CA SER A 233 0.67 7.90 -17.55
C SER A 233 1.39 6.98 -18.53
N SER A 234 0.63 6.17 -19.22
CA SER A 234 1.10 5.31 -20.31
C SER A 234 1.68 6.14 -21.47
N GLU A 235 1.10 7.30 -21.78
CA GLU A 235 1.63 8.21 -22.80
C GLU A 235 3.02 8.74 -22.40
N GLY A 236 3.19 9.14 -21.14
CA GLY A 236 4.50 9.57 -20.60
C GLY A 236 5.53 8.46 -20.67
N GLY A 237 5.18 7.24 -20.24
CA GLY A 237 6.04 6.08 -20.33
C GLY A 237 6.48 5.74 -21.75
N SER A 238 5.56 5.83 -22.71
CA SER A 238 5.86 5.64 -24.12
C SER A 238 6.86 6.68 -24.67
N LYS A 239 6.63 7.97 -24.39
CA LYS A 239 7.53 9.06 -24.81
C LYS A 239 8.92 8.91 -24.18
N ALA A 240 9.00 8.54 -22.91
CA ALA A 240 10.26 8.33 -22.22
C ALA A 240 11.04 7.14 -22.80
N ALA A 241 10.39 6.02 -23.09
CA ALA A 241 11.02 4.87 -23.72
C ALA A 241 11.51 5.20 -25.14
N GLU A 242 10.73 5.89 -25.95
CA GLU A 242 11.11 6.34 -27.30
C GLU A 242 12.33 7.27 -27.25
N ALA A 243 12.37 8.21 -26.29
CA ALA A 243 13.49 9.11 -26.09
C ALA A 243 14.78 8.35 -25.71
N LEU A 244 14.69 7.39 -24.78
CA LEU A 244 15.84 6.56 -24.38
C LEU A 244 16.36 5.69 -25.53
N MET A 245 15.48 5.02 -26.27
CA MET A 245 15.84 4.22 -27.44
C MET A 245 16.47 5.05 -28.57
N SER A 246 16.05 6.30 -28.72
CA SER A 246 16.60 7.24 -29.70
C SER A 246 17.95 7.79 -29.27
N ALA A 247 18.14 8.06 -28.00
CA ALA A 247 19.37 8.62 -27.43
C ALA A 247 20.52 7.59 -27.38
N ASP A 248 20.20 6.33 -27.09
CA ASP A 248 21.19 5.24 -27.07
C ASP A 248 20.71 4.04 -27.91
N PRO A 249 21.20 3.91 -29.16
CA PRO A 249 20.86 2.75 -30.00
C PRO A 249 21.35 1.40 -29.46
N THR A 250 22.23 1.41 -28.44
CA THR A 250 22.74 0.20 -27.77
C THR A 250 21.95 -0.16 -26.52
N LEU A 251 20.88 0.57 -26.23
CA LEU A 251 19.99 0.28 -25.10
C LEU A 251 19.44 -1.14 -25.21
N ASP A 252 19.62 -1.95 -24.17
CA ASP A 252 19.25 -3.36 -24.16
C ASP A 252 18.32 -3.73 -23.00
N ALA A 253 18.00 -2.77 -22.11
CA ALA A 253 17.00 -2.95 -21.07
C ALA A 253 16.32 -1.63 -20.68
N LEU A 254 15.11 -1.75 -20.11
CA LEU A 254 14.36 -0.64 -19.50
C LEU A 254 13.86 -1.05 -18.11
N ILE A 255 13.89 -0.10 -17.17
CA ILE A 255 13.24 -0.20 -15.87
C ILE A 255 12.26 0.96 -15.73
N PRO A 256 11.02 0.81 -16.20
CA PRO A 256 9.95 1.76 -15.93
C PRO A 256 9.51 1.63 -14.47
N ALA A 257 9.14 2.75 -13.84
CA ALA A 257 8.44 2.73 -12.58
C ALA A 257 7.11 1.99 -12.71
N GLY A 258 6.81 1.13 -11.75
CA GLY A 258 5.57 0.39 -11.65
C GLY A 258 4.37 1.27 -11.25
N GLY A 259 3.32 0.69 -10.75
CA GLY A 259 2.13 1.39 -10.29
C GLY A 259 0.90 1.05 -11.10
N GLY A 260 0.61 -0.25 -11.22
CA GLY A 260 -0.64 -0.71 -11.81
C GLY A 260 -0.72 -0.56 -13.32
N GLY A 261 0.40 -0.31 -13.99
CA GLY A 261 0.50 -0.40 -15.44
C GLY A 261 0.74 0.90 -16.19
N ASP A 262 0.84 2.05 -15.53
CA ASP A 262 0.86 3.33 -16.22
C ASP A 262 2.13 3.59 -17.06
N PRO A 263 3.30 3.99 -16.53
CA PRO A 263 4.46 4.19 -17.38
C PRO A 263 4.95 2.89 -18.01
N LEU A 264 4.81 1.77 -17.29
CA LEU A 264 5.24 0.46 -17.73
C LEU A 264 4.54 0.03 -19.01
N GLN A 265 3.20 0.11 -19.08
CA GLN A 265 2.45 -0.26 -20.29
C GLN A 265 2.85 0.60 -21.49
N GLY A 266 3.09 1.90 -21.26
CA GLY A 266 3.57 2.80 -22.30
C GLY A 266 4.94 2.44 -22.83
N ALA A 267 5.88 2.08 -21.94
CA ALA A 267 7.22 1.65 -22.30
C ALA A 267 7.20 0.34 -23.09
N ILE A 268 6.42 -0.66 -22.65
CA ILE A 268 6.23 -1.93 -23.38
C ILE A 268 5.70 -1.65 -24.79
N ALA A 269 4.62 -0.87 -24.90
CA ALA A 269 4.03 -0.54 -26.19
C ALA A 269 5.01 0.20 -27.12
N ALA A 270 5.91 1.04 -26.60
CA ALA A 270 6.95 1.70 -27.38
C ALA A 270 7.99 0.71 -27.92
N VAL A 271 8.44 -0.23 -27.08
CA VAL A 271 9.38 -1.29 -27.47
C VAL A 271 8.76 -2.22 -28.53
N GLU A 272 7.49 -2.60 -28.35
CA GLU A 272 6.73 -3.40 -29.31
C GLU A 272 6.59 -2.69 -30.68
N ARG A 273 6.18 -1.41 -30.68
CA ARG A 273 6.10 -0.60 -31.91
C ARG A 273 7.43 -0.44 -32.63
N ALA A 274 8.52 -0.38 -31.87
CA ALA A 274 9.88 -0.32 -32.43
C ALA A 274 10.37 -1.68 -32.95
N GLY A 275 9.65 -2.76 -32.72
CA GLY A 275 10.05 -4.13 -33.09
C GLY A 275 11.23 -4.67 -32.27
N LYS A 276 11.50 -4.10 -31.08
CA LYS A 276 12.68 -4.39 -30.26
C LYS A 276 12.41 -5.34 -29.08
N VAL A 277 11.32 -6.05 -29.05
CA VAL A 277 10.94 -6.96 -27.94
C VAL A 277 12.04 -8.00 -27.63
N LYS A 278 12.78 -8.44 -28.63
CA LYS A 278 13.90 -9.41 -28.45
C LYS A 278 15.21 -8.75 -28.04
N ASP A 279 15.33 -7.45 -28.25
CA ASP A 279 16.58 -6.70 -28.03
C ASP A 279 16.58 -5.99 -26.68
N ILE A 280 15.42 -5.62 -26.15
CA ILE A 280 15.23 -4.84 -24.92
C ILE A 280 14.41 -5.63 -23.93
N ASP A 281 15.02 -6.07 -22.82
CA ASP A 281 14.31 -6.65 -21.69
C ASP A 281 13.75 -5.56 -20.77
N ILE A 282 12.56 -5.81 -20.21
CA ILE A 282 11.89 -4.88 -19.28
C ILE A 282 11.65 -5.58 -17.95
N VAL A 283 11.99 -4.90 -16.85
CA VAL A 283 11.59 -5.28 -15.50
C VAL A 283 10.88 -4.10 -14.82
N SER A 284 9.99 -4.39 -13.87
CA SER A 284 9.26 -3.35 -13.14
C SER A 284 8.76 -3.87 -11.78
N THR A 285 7.91 -3.07 -11.14
CA THR A 285 7.20 -3.43 -9.89
C THR A 285 5.69 -3.34 -10.12
N ASP A 286 4.89 -4.06 -9.32
CA ASP A 286 3.42 -4.13 -9.37
C ASP A 286 2.91 -4.98 -10.53
N PHE A 287 2.82 -6.27 -10.27
CA PHE A 287 2.50 -7.31 -11.26
C PHE A 287 1.38 -6.91 -12.23
N LEU A 288 1.72 -6.90 -13.52
CA LEU A 288 0.74 -6.76 -14.58
C LEU A 288 -0.23 -7.95 -14.60
N PRO A 289 -1.52 -7.72 -14.87
CA PRO A 289 -2.49 -8.81 -14.96
C PRO A 289 -2.17 -9.85 -16.05
N ASP A 290 -1.45 -9.45 -17.09
CA ASP A 290 -1.02 -10.28 -18.23
C ASP A 290 0.48 -10.63 -18.18
N LEU A 291 1.12 -10.51 -17.00
CA LEU A 291 2.56 -10.76 -16.84
C LEU A 291 2.97 -12.14 -17.36
N GLY A 292 2.17 -13.19 -17.14
CA GLY A 292 2.47 -14.54 -17.63
C GLY A 292 2.65 -14.60 -19.15
N GLU A 293 1.75 -13.98 -19.91
CA GLU A 293 1.83 -13.89 -21.36
C GLU A 293 3.05 -13.06 -21.82
N ARG A 294 3.36 -12.00 -21.08
CA ARG A 294 4.52 -11.13 -21.36
C ARG A 294 5.87 -11.80 -21.10
N LEU A 295 5.94 -12.63 -20.09
CA LEU A 295 7.13 -13.46 -19.84
C LEU A 295 7.31 -14.52 -20.94
N GLU A 296 6.22 -15.14 -21.41
CA GLU A 296 6.26 -16.13 -22.49
C GLU A 296 6.64 -15.52 -23.85
N ASN A 297 6.14 -14.33 -24.18
CA ASN A 297 6.44 -13.66 -25.45
C ASN A 297 7.73 -12.80 -25.39
N GLY A 298 8.30 -12.60 -24.20
CA GLY A 298 9.54 -11.86 -23.97
C GLY A 298 9.40 -10.35 -23.91
N SER A 299 8.17 -9.81 -23.83
CA SER A 299 7.96 -8.36 -23.64
C SER A 299 8.23 -7.89 -22.20
N MET A 300 8.35 -8.83 -21.25
CA MET A 300 8.82 -8.60 -19.88
C MET A 300 9.90 -9.65 -19.52
N ALA A 301 10.84 -9.25 -18.68
CA ALA A 301 11.87 -10.13 -18.13
C ALA A 301 11.59 -10.51 -16.68
N GLY A 302 10.78 -9.74 -16.00
CA GLY A 302 10.34 -10.00 -14.62
C GLY A 302 9.69 -8.79 -13.98
N GLU A 303 9.00 -9.04 -12.89
CA GLU A 303 8.43 -8.00 -12.01
C GLU A 303 8.58 -8.42 -10.55
N SER A 304 8.64 -7.41 -9.68
CA SER A 304 8.36 -7.55 -8.25
C SER A 304 6.93 -7.13 -7.96
N GLY A 305 6.33 -7.69 -6.90
CA GLY A 305 4.97 -7.35 -6.52
C GLY A 305 4.47 -8.19 -5.36
N GLY A 306 3.15 -8.44 -5.29
CA GLY A 306 2.55 -9.27 -4.25
C GLY A 306 2.46 -8.59 -2.88
N HIS A 307 2.97 -7.38 -2.74
CA HIS A 307 2.97 -6.59 -1.51
C HIS A 307 1.59 -6.02 -1.14
N TYR A 308 0.54 -6.28 -1.92
CA TYR A 308 -0.84 -5.94 -1.56
C TYR A 308 -1.31 -6.57 -0.22
N CYS A 309 -0.52 -7.50 0.33
CA CYS A 309 -0.73 -8.06 1.67
C CYS A 309 -0.11 -7.22 2.80
N ASP A 310 0.73 -6.22 2.50
CA ASP A 310 1.30 -5.28 3.48
C ASP A 310 0.20 -4.65 4.37
N PRO A 311 -0.87 -4.03 3.81
CA PRO A 311 -1.92 -3.43 4.62
C PRO A 311 -2.67 -4.43 5.52
N LEU A 312 -2.63 -5.74 5.23
CA LEU A 312 -3.17 -6.76 6.12
C LEU A 312 -2.40 -6.79 7.46
N ILE A 313 -1.09 -6.68 7.42
CA ILE A 313 -0.26 -6.67 8.64
C ILE A 313 -0.56 -5.41 9.44
N ALA A 314 -0.61 -4.24 8.81
CA ALA A 314 -0.98 -2.98 9.47
C ALA A 314 -2.40 -3.05 10.08
N PHE A 315 -3.35 -3.67 9.37
CA PHE A 315 -4.70 -3.92 9.87
C PHE A 315 -4.70 -4.82 11.12
N MET A 316 -3.92 -5.91 11.11
CA MET A 316 -3.79 -6.81 12.26
C MET A 316 -3.11 -6.12 13.44
N MET A 317 -2.10 -5.26 13.22
CA MET A 317 -1.49 -4.44 14.26
C MET A 317 -2.53 -3.57 14.96
N VAL A 318 -3.32 -2.84 14.19
CA VAL A 318 -4.39 -1.96 14.70
C VAL A 318 -5.48 -2.78 15.41
N TYR A 319 -5.95 -3.87 14.79
CA TYR A 319 -6.96 -4.75 15.38
C TYR A 319 -6.51 -5.32 16.73
N ASN A 320 -5.28 -5.83 16.81
CA ASN A 320 -4.73 -6.41 18.02
C ASN A 320 -4.52 -5.37 19.13
N ALA A 321 -4.17 -4.13 18.77
CA ALA A 321 -4.12 -3.01 19.72
C ALA A 321 -5.49 -2.70 20.30
N ILE A 322 -6.54 -2.61 19.46
CA ILE A 322 -7.93 -2.39 19.91
C ILE A 322 -8.38 -3.52 20.84
N LYS A 323 -7.99 -4.76 20.56
CA LYS A 323 -8.31 -5.93 21.40
C LYS A 323 -7.52 -5.98 22.71
N GLY A 324 -6.50 -5.15 22.89
CA GLY A 324 -5.63 -5.17 24.05
C GLY A 324 -4.68 -6.39 24.09
N ASN A 325 -4.37 -6.97 22.94
CA ASN A 325 -3.48 -8.14 22.84
C ASN A 325 -2.01 -7.78 23.03
N TYR A 326 -1.65 -6.49 22.99
CA TYR A 326 -0.28 -6.02 23.19
C TYR A 326 -0.06 -5.63 24.65
N LYS A 327 0.57 -6.51 25.43
CA LYS A 327 0.83 -6.29 26.85
C LYS A 327 1.87 -5.20 27.12
N ASP A 328 2.76 -4.96 26.15
CA ASP A 328 3.91 -4.07 26.28
C ASP A 328 3.90 -2.92 25.27
N PHE A 329 2.72 -2.64 24.68
CA PHE A 329 2.53 -1.48 23.81
C PHE A 329 2.34 -0.22 24.66
N GLU A 330 3.45 0.39 25.04
CA GLU A 330 3.51 1.70 25.69
C GLU A 330 4.24 2.69 24.77
N GLY A 331 3.59 3.09 23.67
CA GLY A 331 4.16 4.05 22.72
C GLY A 331 5.44 3.58 22.03
N LYS A 332 5.58 2.27 21.81
CA LYS A 332 6.69 1.71 21.03
C LYS A 332 6.28 1.59 19.58
N PHE A 333 7.00 2.32 18.76
CA PHE A 333 6.91 2.21 17.31
C PHE A 333 7.53 0.89 16.84
N GLU A 334 6.80 0.15 16.02
CA GLU A 334 7.31 -1.06 15.34
C GLU A 334 7.49 -0.79 13.84
N ASP A 335 8.69 -1.04 13.38
CA ASP A 335 9.05 -1.06 11.97
C ASP A 335 8.99 -2.51 11.48
N VAL A 336 8.07 -2.78 10.55
CA VAL A 336 7.81 -4.12 10.00
C VAL A 336 8.18 -4.16 8.52
N PRO A 337 9.39 -4.62 8.17
CA PRO A 337 9.75 -4.86 6.78
C PRO A 337 8.85 -5.93 6.15
N PHE A 338 8.32 -5.65 4.96
CA PHE A 338 7.48 -6.55 4.19
C PHE A 338 8.20 -6.98 2.90
N PRO A 339 8.19 -8.28 2.53
CA PRO A 339 8.91 -8.75 1.35
C PRO A 339 8.15 -8.47 0.06
N TYR A 340 8.88 -8.15 -1.00
CA TYR A 340 8.38 -8.29 -2.37
C TYR A 340 8.43 -9.75 -2.81
N LEU A 341 7.45 -10.16 -3.61
CA LEU A 341 7.54 -11.36 -4.43
C LEU A 341 8.19 -11.01 -5.76
N TYR A 342 8.94 -11.95 -6.32
CA TYR A 342 9.60 -11.78 -7.62
C TYR A 342 9.13 -12.86 -8.59
N VAL A 343 8.73 -12.44 -9.78
CA VAL A 343 8.26 -13.31 -10.86
C VAL A 343 9.08 -12.99 -12.11
N SER A 344 9.91 -13.94 -12.53
CA SER A 344 10.82 -13.78 -13.68
C SER A 344 10.73 -14.93 -14.68
N SER A 345 9.82 -15.87 -14.47
CA SER A 345 9.52 -16.96 -15.38
C SER A 345 8.01 -17.24 -15.45
N ALA A 346 7.57 -17.90 -16.52
CA ALA A 346 6.19 -18.33 -16.65
C ALA A 346 5.76 -19.33 -15.56
N ASP A 347 6.70 -20.12 -15.04
CA ASP A 347 6.40 -21.07 -13.96
C ASP A 347 6.26 -20.37 -12.61
N ASP A 348 7.08 -19.33 -12.31
CA ASP A 348 6.89 -18.47 -11.14
C ASP A 348 5.53 -17.78 -11.21
N TYR A 349 5.15 -17.26 -12.40
CA TYR A 349 3.85 -16.63 -12.58
C TYR A 349 2.68 -17.60 -12.35
N LYS A 350 2.75 -18.83 -12.83
CA LYS A 350 1.71 -19.84 -12.59
C LYS A 350 1.54 -20.14 -11.09
N ALA A 351 2.65 -20.19 -10.35
CA ALA A 351 2.61 -20.38 -8.91
C ALA A 351 2.02 -19.15 -8.21
N TYR A 352 2.47 -17.94 -8.55
CA TYR A 352 1.89 -16.69 -8.07
C TYR A 352 0.39 -16.60 -8.37
N GLU A 353 -0.01 -16.83 -9.63
CA GLU A 353 -1.41 -16.79 -10.04
C GLU A 353 -2.27 -17.77 -9.23
N LYS A 354 -1.77 -18.96 -8.96
CA LYS A 354 -2.48 -19.97 -8.19
C LYS A 354 -2.73 -19.54 -6.75
N TYR A 355 -1.69 -19.02 -6.06
CA TYR A 355 -1.72 -18.81 -4.62
C TYR A 355 -2.00 -17.38 -4.18
N PHE A 356 -1.97 -16.40 -5.11
CA PHE A 356 -2.17 -14.97 -4.81
C PHE A 356 -3.24 -14.30 -5.67
N VAL A 357 -3.64 -14.90 -6.81
CA VAL A 357 -4.66 -14.32 -7.71
C VAL A 357 -5.93 -15.17 -7.72
N LYS A 358 -5.83 -16.48 -7.99
CA LYS A 358 -6.99 -17.38 -8.02
C LYS A 358 -7.54 -17.72 -6.64
N GLN A 359 -6.71 -17.62 -5.63
CA GLN A 359 -7.08 -17.67 -4.22
C GLN A 359 -6.29 -16.61 -3.46
N LEU A 360 -6.81 -16.18 -2.32
CA LEU A 360 -6.04 -15.32 -1.42
C LEU A 360 -5.00 -16.16 -0.67
N PRO A 361 -3.81 -15.58 -0.32
CA PRO A 361 -2.73 -16.34 0.31
C PRO A 361 -2.99 -16.74 1.76
N PHE A 362 -4.15 -16.37 2.32
CA PHE A 362 -4.55 -16.69 3.69
C PHE A 362 -5.98 -17.23 3.75
N THR A 363 -6.16 -18.29 4.51
CA THR A 363 -7.48 -18.83 4.90
C THR A 363 -8.08 -18.01 6.05
N ASP A 364 -9.41 -18.15 6.27
CA ASP A 364 -10.09 -17.49 7.40
C ASP A 364 -9.47 -17.90 8.74
N LYS A 365 -9.06 -19.16 8.88
CA LYS A 365 -8.40 -19.64 10.09
C LYS A 365 -7.06 -18.95 10.32
N GLU A 366 -6.23 -18.80 9.30
CA GLU A 366 -4.93 -18.11 9.40
C GLU A 366 -5.11 -16.64 9.74
N LEU A 367 -6.12 -15.96 9.17
CA LEU A 367 -6.46 -14.58 9.52
C LEU A 367 -6.88 -14.45 10.99
N VAL A 368 -7.69 -15.41 11.49
CA VAL A 368 -8.05 -15.45 12.92
C VAL A 368 -6.82 -15.76 13.79
N ASP A 369 -5.95 -16.66 13.38
CA ASP A 369 -4.71 -16.97 14.13
C ASP A 369 -3.79 -15.74 14.22
N MET A 370 -3.63 -14.97 13.12
CA MET A 370 -2.87 -13.71 13.10
C MET A 370 -3.42 -12.67 14.08
N SER A 371 -4.73 -12.64 14.31
CA SER A 371 -5.37 -11.73 15.26
C SER A 371 -5.04 -12.01 16.73
N ASN A 372 -4.34 -13.09 17.02
CA ASN A 372 -3.88 -13.47 18.37
C ASN A 372 -2.36 -13.33 18.55
N LEU A 373 -1.64 -12.90 17.49
CA LEU A 373 -0.19 -12.67 17.57
C LEU A 373 0.10 -11.34 18.26
N ASP A 374 1.21 -11.27 18.95
CA ASP A 374 1.83 -10.01 19.38
C ASP A 374 2.58 -9.34 18.21
N LEU A 375 3.17 -8.18 18.43
CA LEU A 375 3.91 -7.44 17.40
C LEU A 375 5.07 -8.25 16.82
N ALA A 376 5.82 -8.96 17.67
CA ALA A 376 6.93 -9.80 17.22
C ALA A 376 6.43 -10.96 16.34
N GLY A 377 5.33 -11.60 16.71
CA GLY A 377 4.69 -12.65 15.92
C GLY A 377 4.15 -12.15 14.57
N LEU A 378 3.58 -10.94 14.53
CA LEU A 378 3.14 -10.33 13.26
C LEU A 378 4.32 -10.00 12.35
N LYS A 379 5.42 -9.48 12.90
CA LYS A 379 6.67 -9.21 12.17
C LYS A 379 7.26 -10.50 11.57
N GLU A 380 7.27 -11.58 12.36
CA GLU A 380 7.71 -12.89 11.88
C GLU A 380 6.77 -13.45 10.78
N ALA A 381 5.45 -13.28 10.93
CA ALA A 381 4.48 -13.69 9.93
C ALA A 381 4.64 -12.90 8.62
N ALA A 382 4.85 -11.58 8.70
CA ALA A 382 5.12 -10.73 7.53
C ALA A 382 6.38 -11.18 6.78
N ALA A 383 7.48 -11.43 7.49
CA ALA A 383 8.76 -11.82 6.90
C ALA A 383 8.73 -13.18 6.17
N LYS A 384 7.75 -14.04 6.48
CA LYS A 384 7.59 -15.38 5.85
C LYS A 384 6.76 -15.37 4.57
N ILE A 385 6.11 -14.27 4.24
CA ILE A 385 5.23 -14.22 3.08
C ILE A 385 6.04 -14.43 1.80
N SER A 386 5.78 -15.53 1.11
CA SER A 386 6.38 -15.90 -0.17
C SER A 386 5.43 -16.81 -0.96
N ILE A 387 5.75 -17.03 -2.23
CA ILE A 387 5.00 -17.98 -3.06
C ILE A 387 5.14 -19.40 -2.51
N GLU A 388 6.32 -19.76 -2.06
CA GLU A 388 6.65 -21.06 -1.46
C GLU A 388 5.92 -21.29 -0.14
N ASP A 389 5.87 -20.25 0.72
CA ASP A 389 5.13 -20.30 1.99
C ASP A 389 3.63 -20.51 1.75
N ALA A 390 3.03 -19.72 0.85
CA ALA A 390 1.62 -19.88 0.49
C ALA A 390 1.32 -21.25 -0.11
N ALA A 391 2.22 -21.80 -0.95
CA ALA A 391 2.10 -23.13 -1.49
C ALA A 391 2.18 -24.23 -0.41
N ALA A 392 3.11 -24.11 0.53
CA ALA A 392 3.29 -25.04 1.63
C ALA A 392 2.05 -25.08 2.56
N ARG A 393 1.50 -23.88 2.88
CA ARG A 393 0.30 -23.77 3.74
C ARG A 393 -0.96 -24.27 3.07
N SER A 394 -1.10 -24.14 1.75
CA SER A 394 -2.28 -24.60 1.01
C SER A 394 -2.31 -26.12 0.78
N GLY A 395 -1.22 -26.84 1.01
CA GLY A 395 -1.11 -28.31 0.90
C GLY A 395 -1.30 -29.04 2.22
N SER A 396 -1.47 -28.32 3.31
CA SER A 396 -1.71 -28.84 4.67
C SER A 396 -3.19 -28.68 5.04
#